data_a2d93c3bbd9c7f13dca1e007b2655964
#
_entry.id   a2d93c3bbd9c7f13dca1e007b2655964
#
_cell.length_a   1.000
_cell.length_b   1.000
_cell.length_c   1.000
_cell.angle_alpha   90.00
_cell.angle_beta   90.00
_cell.angle_gamma   90.00
#
_symmetry.space_group_name_H-M   'P 1'
#
loop_
_entity.id
_entity.type
_entity.pdbx_description
1 polymer ?
#
loop_
_entity_poly.entity_id
_entity_poly.type
_entity_poly.pdbx_seq_one_letter_code
_entity_poly.pdbx_strand_id
1 'polypeptide(L)'
;MPDKQRKSILCPHCSKLISVAERTCPHCGISRPGARWKNIPITRGLLRSDQLIKTIIYANVGMYLISLLMNPTRMGFSANPFMFLSPSNGALLLLGSTGTIPIDQGHRWWTLVSANYLHGGILHIVFNMIALYQIGPLVLREYGANRLIGLYTLGGIFGFLVSYFAGVRLTLGASAAVCSLIGASLYYGKSRGGAYGQAIYKQISGWVLVLFLFGFLVPGINNWGHGGGIVGGIILGYFLGYQERTRENLFHKSLAGVCVVLTVAVLAWAILSSVYYRFLG
;
A
#
# COMPACT_ATOMS: atom_id res chain seq x y z
N MET A 1 35.49 -24.96 23.80
CA MET A 1 34.15 -25.53 24.02
C MET A 1 33.49 -25.68 22.66
N PRO A 2 33.04 -26.86 22.23
CA PRO A 2 32.41 -27.02 20.94
C PRO A 2 31.07 -26.27 20.94
N ASP A 3 30.88 -25.43 19.92
CA ASP A 3 29.68 -24.63 19.67
C ASP A 3 28.46 -25.57 19.61
N LYS A 4 27.57 -25.49 20.59
CA LYS A 4 26.32 -26.25 20.60
C LYS A 4 25.50 -25.80 19.41
N GLN A 5 25.62 -26.48 18.27
CA GLN A 5 24.82 -26.24 17.08
C GLN A 5 23.34 -26.21 17.49
N ARG A 6 22.72 -25.04 17.37
CA ARG A 6 21.28 -24.89 17.64
C ARG A 6 20.50 -25.81 16.71
N LYS A 7 19.84 -26.81 17.27
CA LYS A 7 19.02 -27.80 16.52
C LYS A 7 17.68 -27.23 16.07
N SER A 8 17.23 -26.08 16.65
CA SER A 8 15.96 -25.44 16.35
C SER A 8 16.11 -23.91 16.16
N ILE A 9 15.26 -23.34 15.34
CA ILE A 9 15.17 -21.89 15.07
C ILE A 9 13.70 -21.46 15.03
N LEU A 10 13.46 -20.18 15.24
CA LEU A 10 12.18 -19.59 14.88
C LEU A 10 12.14 -19.37 13.35
N CYS A 11 11.07 -19.81 12.71
CA CYS A 11 10.88 -19.60 11.28
C CYS A 11 10.95 -18.10 10.97
N PRO A 12 11.78 -17.66 10.02
CA PRO A 12 11.93 -16.23 9.69
C PRO A 12 10.65 -15.59 9.12
N HIS A 13 9.67 -16.39 8.69
CA HIS A 13 8.42 -15.90 8.13
C HIS A 13 7.24 -15.93 9.13
N CYS A 14 7.02 -17.06 9.82
CA CYS A 14 5.85 -17.21 10.71
C CYS A 14 6.19 -17.26 12.20
N SER A 15 7.48 -17.15 12.57
CA SER A 15 8.00 -17.14 13.95
C SER A 15 7.68 -18.37 14.79
N LYS A 16 7.18 -19.47 14.20
CA LYS A 16 7.00 -20.74 14.89
C LYS A 16 8.30 -21.50 14.98
N LEU A 17 8.48 -22.24 16.08
CA LEU A 17 9.66 -23.07 16.33
C LEU A 17 9.70 -24.23 15.32
N ILE A 18 10.85 -24.41 14.65
CA ILE A 18 11.09 -25.47 13.68
C ILE A 18 12.52 -25.98 13.79
N SER A 19 12.81 -27.17 13.25
CA SER A 19 14.19 -27.66 13.13
C SER A 19 14.97 -26.84 12.11
N VAL A 20 16.27 -26.63 12.38
CA VAL A 20 17.20 -25.97 11.42
C VAL A 20 17.31 -26.76 10.12
N ALA A 21 17.17 -28.10 10.19
CA ALA A 21 17.31 -29.01 9.05
C ALA A 21 16.07 -29.05 8.13
N GLU A 22 14.94 -28.41 8.51
CA GLU A 22 13.72 -28.45 7.70
C GLU A 22 13.93 -27.84 6.33
N ARG A 23 13.61 -28.59 5.28
CA ARG A 23 13.63 -28.08 3.89
C ARG A 23 12.51 -27.10 3.62
N THR A 24 11.39 -27.26 4.31
CA THR A 24 10.21 -26.40 4.16
C THR A 24 9.54 -26.25 5.52
N CYS A 25 9.19 -25.03 5.91
CA CYS A 25 8.49 -24.80 7.16
C CYS A 25 7.11 -25.50 7.16
N PRO A 26 6.81 -26.40 8.13
CA PRO A 26 5.54 -27.11 8.16
C PRO A 26 4.34 -26.20 8.44
N HIS A 27 4.59 -24.98 8.96
CA HIS A 27 3.54 -24.07 9.36
C HIS A 27 3.18 -23.04 8.27
N CYS A 28 4.16 -22.58 7.48
CA CYS A 28 3.92 -21.50 6.50
C CYS A 28 4.45 -21.80 5.08
N GLY A 29 5.06 -22.97 4.87
CA GLY A 29 5.51 -23.41 3.56
C GLY A 29 6.78 -22.72 3.01
N ILE A 30 7.44 -21.82 3.78
CA ILE A 30 8.67 -21.19 3.31
C ILE A 30 9.77 -22.22 3.11
N SER A 31 10.42 -22.21 1.95
CA SER A 31 11.54 -23.12 1.64
C SER A 31 12.81 -22.72 2.39
N ARG A 32 13.58 -23.71 2.84
CA ARG A 32 14.88 -23.57 3.53
C ARG A 32 14.87 -22.47 4.62
N PRO A 33 14.01 -22.58 5.65
CA PRO A 33 13.90 -21.56 6.70
C PRO A 33 15.19 -21.38 7.51
N GLY A 34 16.06 -22.40 7.54
CA GLY A 34 17.37 -22.36 8.20
C GLY A 34 18.48 -21.67 7.41
N ALA A 35 18.24 -21.24 6.16
CA ALA A 35 19.26 -20.58 5.35
C ALA A 35 19.78 -19.30 6.01
N ARG A 36 21.12 -19.14 6.10
CA ARG A 36 21.76 -18.00 6.80
C ARG A 36 21.26 -16.64 6.33
N TRP A 37 21.13 -16.42 5.02
CA TRP A 37 20.68 -15.16 4.45
C TRP A 37 19.22 -14.78 4.82
N LYS A 38 18.35 -15.78 5.06
CA LYS A 38 16.97 -15.56 5.56
C LYS A 38 16.91 -15.23 7.05
N ASN A 39 18.00 -15.45 7.76
CA ASN A 39 18.11 -15.24 9.20
C ASN A 39 18.86 -13.94 9.56
N ILE A 40 19.30 -13.15 8.57
CA ILE A 40 19.84 -11.82 8.80
C ILE A 40 18.71 -10.91 9.32
N PRO A 41 18.96 -10.03 10.33
CA PRO A 41 17.91 -9.18 10.92
C PRO A 41 17.11 -8.36 9.91
N ILE A 42 17.78 -7.82 8.89
CA ILE A 42 17.13 -7.02 7.82
C ILE A 42 16.17 -7.89 6.99
N THR A 43 16.63 -9.09 6.55
CA THR A 43 15.77 -9.99 5.75
C THR A 43 14.64 -10.59 6.58
N ARG A 44 14.87 -10.84 7.88
CA ARG A 44 13.81 -11.25 8.82
C ARG A 44 12.71 -10.19 8.95
N GLY A 45 13.08 -8.92 9.07
CA GLY A 45 12.12 -7.80 9.13
C GLY A 45 11.27 -7.70 7.86
N LEU A 46 11.91 -7.77 6.69
CA LEU A 46 11.23 -7.71 5.39
C LEU A 46 10.35 -8.93 5.08
N LEU A 47 10.68 -10.11 5.63
CA LEU A 47 9.95 -11.36 5.41
C LEU A 47 8.81 -11.59 6.41
N ARG A 48 8.73 -10.81 7.47
CA ARG A 48 7.66 -10.92 8.46
C ARG A 48 6.40 -10.25 7.94
N SER A 49 5.36 -11.02 7.77
CA SER A 49 4.06 -10.53 7.29
C SER A 49 3.47 -9.45 8.21
N ASP A 50 3.74 -9.51 9.52
CA ASP A 50 3.29 -8.51 10.50
C ASP A 50 3.98 -7.14 10.37
N GLN A 51 5.14 -7.06 9.68
CA GLN A 51 5.86 -5.81 9.45
C GLN A 51 5.47 -5.12 8.13
N LEU A 52 4.81 -5.85 7.21
CA LEU A 52 4.49 -5.32 5.87
C LEU A 52 3.64 -4.05 5.93
N ILE A 53 2.57 -4.07 6.73
CA ILE A 53 1.67 -2.92 6.88
C ILE A 53 2.44 -1.73 7.47
N LYS A 54 3.28 -1.97 8.47
CA LYS A 54 4.12 -0.93 9.07
C LYS A 54 5.11 -0.36 8.06
N THR A 55 5.69 -1.20 7.20
CA THR A 55 6.61 -0.76 6.13
C THR A 55 5.90 0.17 5.15
N ILE A 56 4.67 -0.17 4.74
CA ILE A 56 3.89 0.72 3.87
C ILE A 56 3.56 2.03 4.59
N ILE A 57 3.18 1.99 5.86
CA ILE A 57 2.92 3.18 6.68
C ILE A 57 4.19 4.05 6.75
N TYR A 58 5.35 3.48 7.06
CA TYR A 58 6.61 4.23 7.15
C TYR A 58 7.03 4.83 5.80
N ALA A 59 6.79 4.13 4.68
CA ALA A 59 7.04 4.69 3.36
C ALA A 59 6.16 5.93 3.09
N ASN A 60 4.87 5.87 3.45
CA ASN A 60 3.95 7.00 3.32
C ASN A 60 4.36 8.18 4.23
N VAL A 61 4.69 7.91 5.50
CA VAL A 61 5.16 8.93 6.43
C VAL A 61 6.47 9.54 5.95
N GLY A 62 7.41 8.72 5.47
CA GLY A 62 8.69 9.20 4.92
C GLY A 62 8.49 10.12 3.73
N MET A 63 7.64 9.74 2.76
CA MET A 63 7.33 10.60 1.60
C MET A 63 6.61 11.89 1.99
N TYR A 64 5.74 11.84 2.98
CA TYR A 64 5.09 13.04 3.53
C TYR A 64 6.11 13.98 4.16
N LEU A 65 7.02 13.48 5.00
CA LEU A 65 8.08 14.29 5.60
C LEU A 65 9.01 14.89 4.53
N ILE A 66 9.41 14.11 3.51
CA ILE A 66 10.18 14.60 2.37
C ILE A 66 9.43 15.73 1.65
N SER A 67 8.12 15.57 1.42
CA SER A 67 7.32 16.60 0.75
C SER A 67 7.23 17.92 1.52
N LEU A 68 7.23 17.88 2.84
CA LEU A 68 7.33 19.07 3.71
C LEU A 68 8.71 19.73 3.62
N LEU A 69 9.78 18.92 3.64
CA LEU A 69 11.16 19.41 3.60
C LEU A 69 11.57 20.00 2.26
N MET A 70 10.91 19.60 1.15
CA MET A 70 11.19 20.13 -0.18
C MET A 70 10.94 21.64 -0.30
N ASN A 71 10.02 22.22 0.48
CA ASN A 71 9.78 23.66 0.47
C ASN A 71 9.25 24.15 1.84
N PRO A 72 10.10 24.19 2.88
CA PRO A 72 9.66 24.47 4.25
C PRO A 72 9.08 25.88 4.42
N THR A 73 9.53 26.87 3.64
CA THR A 73 9.03 28.26 3.70
C THR A 73 7.63 28.43 3.10
N ARG A 74 7.11 27.43 2.42
CA ARG A 74 5.77 27.41 1.83
C ARG A 74 4.88 26.32 2.41
N MET A 75 5.21 25.82 3.60
CA MET A 75 4.31 24.93 4.34
C MET A 75 3.05 25.70 4.74
N GLY A 76 1.89 25.08 4.51
CA GLY A 76 0.61 25.67 4.91
C GLY A 76 0.38 25.51 6.41
N PHE A 77 0.46 26.60 7.17
CA PHE A 77 -0.03 26.71 8.54
C PHE A 77 -1.42 27.37 8.49
N SER A 78 -2.41 26.61 8.07
CA SER A 78 -3.80 27.08 7.99
C SER A 78 -4.56 26.74 9.26
N ALA A 79 -5.48 27.63 9.68
CA ALA A 79 -6.46 27.31 10.73
C ALA A 79 -7.47 26.23 10.28
N ASN A 80 -7.56 25.97 8.97
CA ASN A 80 -8.33 24.84 8.44
C ASN A 80 -7.57 23.53 8.72
N PRO A 81 -8.12 22.61 9.53
CA PRO A 81 -7.44 21.37 9.91
C PRO A 81 -7.03 20.50 8.70
N PHE A 82 -7.78 20.54 7.60
CA PHE A 82 -7.48 19.78 6.38
C PHE A 82 -6.30 20.34 5.58
N MET A 83 -5.97 21.62 5.81
CA MET A 83 -4.85 22.32 5.18
C MET A 83 -3.67 22.54 6.13
N PHE A 84 -3.78 22.06 7.36
CA PHE A 84 -2.71 22.20 8.35
C PHE A 84 -1.54 21.27 8.00
N LEU A 85 -0.32 21.79 8.08
CA LEU A 85 0.91 21.12 7.65
C LEU A 85 0.82 20.57 6.22
N SER A 86 0.26 21.35 5.30
CA SER A 86 0.20 20.97 3.87
C SER A 86 1.52 21.24 3.19
N PRO A 87 2.09 20.25 2.47
CA PRO A 87 3.23 20.49 1.58
C PRO A 87 2.82 21.46 0.45
N SER A 88 3.79 22.19 -0.10
CA SER A 88 3.51 23.06 -1.24
C SER A 88 3.08 22.26 -2.48
N ASN A 89 2.17 22.84 -3.29
CA ASN A 89 1.74 22.20 -4.55
C ASN A 89 2.92 21.91 -5.49
N GLY A 90 3.93 22.78 -5.50
CA GLY A 90 5.15 22.56 -6.28
C GLY A 90 5.93 21.32 -5.82
N ALA A 91 6.08 21.12 -4.51
CA ALA A 91 6.73 19.93 -3.96
C ALA A 91 5.93 18.65 -4.30
N LEU A 92 4.59 18.70 -4.18
CA LEU A 92 3.73 17.57 -4.53
C LEU A 92 3.79 17.23 -6.02
N LEU A 93 3.82 18.23 -6.91
CA LEU A 93 3.99 18.03 -8.35
C LEU A 93 5.36 17.44 -8.68
N LEU A 94 6.43 17.93 -8.10
CA LEU A 94 7.78 17.39 -8.30
C LEU A 94 7.87 15.93 -7.85
N LEU A 95 7.36 15.62 -6.66
CA LEU A 95 7.37 14.27 -6.09
C LEU A 95 6.36 13.30 -6.74
N GLY A 96 5.53 13.78 -7.67
CA GLY A 96 4.70 12.93 -8.53
C GLY A 96 3.26 12.75 -8.07
N SER A 97 2.58 13.85 -7.69
CA SER A 97 1.12 13.85 -7.73
C SER A 97 0.63 13.60 -9.15
N THR A 98 -0.51 12.88 -9.30
CA THR A 98 -1.00 12.39 -10.59
C THR A 98 -2.28 13.10 -11.04
N GLY A 99 -2.73 12.82 -12.26
CA GLY A 99 -3.93 13.38 -12.87
C GLY A 99 -3.65 13.83 -14.31
N THR A 100 -4.63 14.49 -14.95
CA THR A 100 -4.49 14.88 -16.35
C THR A 100 -3.35 15.88 -16.56
N ILE A 101 -3.12 16.82 -15.63
CA ILE A 101 -2.02 17.79 -15.77
C ILE A 101 -0.63 17.11 -15.87
N PRO A 102 -0.17 16.32 -14.89
CA PRO A 102 1.16 15.72 -14.98
C PRO A 102 1.28 14.65 -16.08
N ILE A 103 0.18 13.98 -16.44
CA ILE A 103 0.21 12.93 -17.46
C ILE A 103 0.17 13.55 -18.87
N ASP A 104 -0.79 14.42 -19.18
CA ASP A 104 -0.98 14.94 -20.54
C ASP A 104 0.09 15.97 -20.92
N GLN A 105 0.49 16.84 -19.98
CA GLN A 105 1.46 17.90 -20.24
C GLN A 105 2.91 17.44 -20.02
N GLY A 106 3.13 16.47 -19.11
CA GLY A 106 4.48 16.05 -18.71
C GLY A 106 4.81 14.60 -19.06
N HIS A 107 3.88 13.84 -19.64
CA HIS A 107 4.02 12.40 -19.94
C HIS A 107 4.47 11.56 -18.72
N ARG A 108 4.09 12.01 -17.49
CA ARG A 108 4.58 11.47 -16.22
C ARG A 108 3.72 10.32 -15.72
N TRP A 109 3.57 9.24 -16.50
CA TRP A 109 2.78 8.05 -16.15
C TRP A 109 3.23 7.36 -14.86
N TRP A 110 4.50 7.49 -14.50
CA TRP A 110 5.05 6.96 -13.25
C TRP A 110 4.37 7.56 -12.00
N THR A 111 3.72 8.71 -12.15
CA THR A 111 2.98 9.36 -11.07
C THR A 111 1.79 8.55 -10.57
N LEU A 112 1.26 7.64 -11.37
CA LEU A 112 0.23 6.68 -10.94
C LEU A 112 0.68 5.80 -9.76
N VAL A 113 1.99 5.60 -9.63
CA VAL A 113 2.58 4.84 -8.50
C VAL A 113 2.93 5.78 -7.34
N SER A 114 3.69 6.86 -7.59
CA SER A 114 4.18 7.76 -6.53
C SER A 114 3.04 8.46 -5.79
N ALA A 115 1.97 8.84 -6.49
CA ALA A 115 0.82 9.52 -5.89
C ALA A 115 0.17 8.73 -4.75
N ASN A 116 0.29 7.39 -4.74
CA ASN A 116 -0.21 6.54 -3.65
C ASN A 116 0.58 6.72 -2.33
N TYR A 117 1.70 7.43 -2.36
CA TYR A 117 2.56 7.67 -1.19
C TYR A 117 2.63 9.14 -0.80
N LEU A 118 1.93 10.03 -1.51
CA LEU A 118 1.91 11.46 -1.22
C LEU A 118 0.64 11.87 -0.47
N HIS A 119 0.73 12.90 0.36
CA HIS A 119 -0.39 13.39 1.15
C HIS A 119 -0.42 14.91 1.21
N GLY A 120 -1.63 15.49 1.08
CA GLY A 120 -1.85 16.92 0.99
C GLY A 120 -1.95 17.66 2.34
N GLY A 121 -1.85 16.96 3.47
CA GLY A 121 -1.89 17.54 4.81
C GLY A 121 -1.91 16.48 5.90
N ILE A 122 -1.77 16.90 7.16
CA ILE A 122 -1.62 16.00 8.30
C ILE A 122 -2.85 15.10 8.51
N LEU A 123 -4.07 15.64 8.41
CA LEU A 123 -5.26 14.82 8.56
C LEU A 123 -5.41 13.82 7.41
N HIS A 124 -5.01 14.22 6.21
CA HIS A 124 -5.07 13.32 5.05
C HIS A 124 -4.20 12.09 5.26
N ILE A 125 -2.95 12.24 5.71
CA ILE A 125 -2.09 11.08 6.00
C ILE A 125 -2.59 10.29 7.20
N VAL A 126 -3.02 10.95 8.28
CA VAL A 126 -3.49 10.26 9.49
C VAL A 126 -4.69 9.37 9.18
N PHE A 127 -5.71 9.88 8.48
CA PHE A 127 -6.87 9.06 8.12
C PHE A 127 -6.51 7.89 7.20
N ASN A 128 -5.63 8.11 6.22
CA ASN A 128 -5.16 7.03 5.35
C ASN A 128 -4.40 5.94 6.13
N MET A 129 -3.51 6.33 7.05
CA MET A 129 -2.74 5.37 7.83
C MET A 129 -3.60 4.63 8.84
N ILE A 130 -4.59 5.27 9.46
CA ILE A 130 -5.59 4.61 10.32
C ILE A 130 -6.38 3.60 9.50
N ALA A 131 -6.89 3.96 8.33
CA ALA A 131 -7.64 3.06 7.46
C ALA A 131 -6.78 1.85 7.01
N LEU A 132 -5.52 2.09 6.60
CA LEU A 132 -4.59 1.03 6.25
C LEU A 132 -4.27 0.11 7.45
N TYR A 133 -4.09 0.69 8.64
CA TYR A 133 -3.83 -0.08 9.86
C TYR A 133 -5.02 -0.96 10.26
N GLN A 134 -6.25 -0.53 9.97
CA GLN A 134 -7.47 -1.28 10.27
C GLN A 134 -7.77 -2.36 9.23
N ILE A 135 -7.70 -2.03 7.92
CA ILE A 135 -8.05 -2.98 6.85
C ILE A 135 -6.91 -3.95 6.50
N GLY A 136 -5.67 -3.49 6.64
CA GLY A 136 -4.47 -4.25 6.26
C GLY A 136 -4.38 -5.63 6.91
N PRO A 137 -4.58 -5.79 8.24
CA PRO A 137 -4.54 -7.08 8.91
C PRO A 137 -5.57 -8.09 8.39
N LEU A 138 -6.77 -7.61 8.03
CA LEU A 138 -7.80 -8.47 7.41
C LEU A 138 -7.29 -8.99 6.05
N VAL A 139 -6.85 -8.10 5.18
CA VAL A 139 -6.35 -8.49 3.85
C VAL A 139 -5.10 -9.38 3.96
N LEU A 140 -4.19 -9.08 4.88
CA LEU A 140 -3.02 -9.89 5.13
C LEU A 140 -3.38 -11.32 5.55
N ARG A 141 -4.38 -11.49 6.41
CA ARG A 141 -4.86 -12.78 6.90
C ARG A 141 -5.56 -13.58 5.80
N GLU A 142 -6.44 -12.93 5.04
CA GLU A 142 -7.30 -13.62 4.08
C GLU A 142 -6.65 -13.82 2.71
N TYR A 143 -5.80 -12.88 2.29
CA TYR A 143 -5.13 -12.91 0.99
C TYR A 143 -3.66 -13.32 1.06
N GLY A 144 -2.96 -13.01 2.15
CA GLY A 144 -1.50 -13.18 2.28
C GLY A 144 -0.72 -11.93 1.88
N ALA A 145 0.59 -11.96 2.16
CA ALA A 145 1.46 -10.81 2.01
C ALA A 145 1.71 -10.42 0.55
N ASN A 146 1.90 -11.41 -0.33
CA ASN A 146 2.21 -11.11 -1.73
C ASN A 146 1.00 -10.53 -2.47
N ARG A 147 -0.19 -11.05 -2.19
CA ARG A 147 -1.42 -10.51 -2.79
C ARG A 147 -1.78 -9.14 -2.22
N LEU A 148 -1.52 -8.89 -0.92
CA LEU A 148 -1.71 -7.56 -0.33
C LEU A 148 -0.87 -6.51 -1.06
N ILE A 149 0.41 -6.79 -1.37
CA ILE A 149 1.28 -5.90 -2.15
C ILE A 149 0.67 -5.63 -3.53
N GLY A 150 0.25 -6.68 -4.23
CA GLY A 150 -0.40 -6.54 -5.55
C GLY A 150 -1.70 -5.71 -5.47
N LEU A 151 -2.58 -6.02 -4.52
CA LEU A 151 -3.84 -5.30 -4.30
C LEU A 151 -3.60 -3.82 -3.99
N TYR A 152 -2.64 -3.50 -3.11
CA TYR A 152 -2.31 -2.13 -2.76
C TYR A 152 -1.75 -1.37 -3.97
N THR A 153 -0.73 -1.90 -4.63
CA THR A 153 -0.04 -1.21 -5.73
C THR A 153 -0.89 -1.11 -6.98
N LEU A 154 -1.36 -2.24 -7.51
CA LEU A 154 -2.13 -2.28 -8.76
C LEU A 154 -3.52 -1.66 -8.60
N GLY A 155 -4.16 -1.88 -7.44
CA GLY A 155 -5.46 -1.27 -7.17
C GLY A 155 -5.38 0.24 -6.99
N GLY A 156 -4.30 0.76 -6.39
CA GLY A 156 -4.04 2.20 -6.33
C GLY A 156 -3.82 2.80 -7.72
N ILE A 157 -3.00 2.13 -8.56
CA ILE A 157 -2.82 2.52 -9.97
C ILE A 157 -4.16 2.52 -10.71
N PHE A 158 -4.98 1.49 -10.54
CA PHE A 158 -6.29 1.39 -11.19
C PHE A 158 -7.22 2.53 -10.75
N GLY A 159 -7.26 2.85 -9.46
CA GLY A 159 -8.04 3.97 -8.94
C GLY A 159 -7.63 5.31 -9.56
N PHE A 160 -6.32 5.57 -9.70
CA PHE A 160 -5.83 6.78 -10.35
C PHE A 160 -6.03 6.78 -11.87
N LEU A 161 -5.99 5.63 -12.54
CA LEU A 161 -6.38 5.54 -13.94
C LEU A 161 -7.85 5.91 -14.14
N VAL A 162 -8.76 5.42 -13.29
CA VAL A 162 -10.16 5.84 -13.32
C VAL A 162 -10.29 7.34 -13.09
N SER A 163 -9.53 7.92 -12.16
CA SER A 163 -9.50 9.37 -11.95
C SER A 163 -9.00 10.13 -13.16
N TYR A 164 -7.97 9.64 -13.83
CA TYR A 164 -7.43 10.23 -15.05
C TYR A 164 -8.49 10.27 -16.18
N PHE A 165 -9.13 9.14 -16.45
CA PHE A 165 -10.21 9.07 -17.46
C PHE A 165 -11.44 9.89 -17.09
N ALA A 166 -11.68 10.12 -15.78
CA ALA A 166 -12.72 11.03 -15.30
C ALA A 166 -12.32 12.52 -15.38
N GLY A 167 -11.14 12.85 -15.90
CA GLY A 167 -10.67 14.22 -16.07
C GLY A 167 -10.16 14.90 -14.81
N VAL A 168 -9.83 14.15 -13.74
CA VAL A 168 -9.29 14.71 -12.50
C VAL A 168 -7.92 15.34 -12.78
N ARG A 169 -7.83 16.66 -12.59
CA ARG A 169 -6.65 17.44 -12.98
C ARG A 169 -5.42 17.11 -12.14
N LEU A 170 -5.59 17.00 -10.82
CA LEU A 170 -4.52 16.70 -9.90
C LEU A 170 -5.07 15.92 -8.70
N THR A 171 -4.40 14.83 -8.32
CA THR A 171 -4.78 13.98 -7.20
C THR A 171 -3.59 13.25 -6.60
N LEU A 172 -3.74 12.83 -5.36
CA LEU A 172 -2.74 12.10 -4.58
C LEU A 172 -3.37 11.48 -3.34
N GLY A 173 -2.70 10.54 -2.72
CA GLY A 173 -3.11 9.91 -1.46
C GLY A 173 -3.12 8.39 -1.54
N ALA A 174 -2.83 7.74 -0.42
CA ALA A 174 -2.91 6.28 -0.30
C ALA A 174 -4.35 5.75 -0.40
N SER A 175 -5.35 6.65 -0.44
CA SER A 175 -6.77 6.29 -0.34
C SER A 175 -7.24 5.40 -1.50
N ALA A 176 -6.75 5.59 -2.72
CA ALA A 176 -7.08 4.71 -3.85
C ALA A 176 -6.60 3.26 -3.61
N ALA A 177 -5.37 3.09 -3.09
CA ALA A 177 -4.82 1.79 -2.72
C ALA A 177 -5.55 1.17 -1.51
N VAL A 178 -5.88 1.97 -0.49
CA VAL A 178 -6.69 1.52 0.67
C VAL A 178 -8.09 1.11 0.22
N CYS A 179 -8.70 1.85 -0.68
CA CYS A 179 -9.99 1.50 -1.29
C CYS A 179 -9.93 0.17 -2.06
N SER A 180 -8.78 -0.13 -2.69
CA SER A 180 -8.58 -1.46 -3.30
C SER A 180 -8.57 -2.58 -2.26
N LEU A 181 -7.94 -2.39 -1.11
CA LEU A 181 -7.99 -3.36 -0.02
C LEU A 181 -9.43 -3.54 0.51
N ILE A 182 -10.20 -2.46 0.59
CA ILE A 182 -11.63 -2.48 0.93
C ILE A 182 -12.42 -3.27 -0.11
N GLY A 183 -12.20 -3.02 -1.41
CA GLY A 183 -12.84 -3.73 -2.51
C GLY A 183 -12.53 -5.23 -2.51
N ALA A 184 -11.28 -5.61 -2.30
CA ALA A 184 -10.88 -7.01 -2.15
C ALA A 184 -11.58 -7.68 -0.95
N SER A 185 -11.72 -6.95 0.18
CA SER A 185 -12.40 -7.45 1.37
C SER A 185 -13.91 -7.62 1.15
N LEU A 186 -14.55 -6.74 0.37
CA LEU A 186 -15.96 -6.92 -0.06
C LEU A 186 -16.12 -8.19 -0.90
N TYR A 187 -15.25 -8.37 -1.90
CA TYR A 187 -15.25 -9.58 -2.72
C TYR A 187 -15.06 -10.82 -1.86
N TYR A 188 -14.07 -10.82 -0.96
CA TYR A 188 -13.84 -11.92 -0.05
C TYR A 188 -15.09 -12.26 0.77
N GLY A 189 -15.68 -11.28 1.44
CA GLY A 189 -16.84 -11.49 2.30
C GLY A 189 -18.03 -12.06 1.53
N LYS A 190 -18.31 -11.54 0.33
CA LYS A 190 -19.39 -12.03 -0.55
C LYS A 190 -19.11 -13.42 -1.10
N SER A 191 -17.90 -13.67 -1.56
CA SER A 191 -17.49 -14.90 -2.24
C SER A 191 -17.31 -16.08 -1.27
N ARG A 192 -16.76 -15.82 -0.07
CA ARG A 192 -16.59 -16.82 0.96
C ARG A 192 -17.93 -17.31 1.52
N GLY A 193 -18.86 -16.40 1.75
CA GLY A 193 -20.16 -16.72 2.34
C GLY A 193 -20.07 -17.19 3.79
N GLY A 194 -21.12 -17.89 4.24
CA GLY A 194 -21.25 -18.32 5.63
C GLY A 194 -21.34 -17.14 6.62
N ALA A 195 -21.45 -17.41 7.92
CA ALA A 195 -21.61 -16.37 8.95
C ALA A 195 -20.40 -15.39 8.99
N TYR A 196 -19.19 -15.92 8.87
CA TYR A 196 -17.96 -15.11 8.90
C TYR A 196 -17.85 -14.19 7.67
N GLY A 197 -18.06 -14.72 6.45
CA GLY A 197 -18.01 -13.90 5.23
C GLY A 197 -19.10 -12.83 5.22
N GLN A 198 -20.32 -13.18 5.68
CA GLN A 198 -21.43 -12.21 5.80
C GLN A 198 -21.10 -11.09 6.80
N ALA A 199 -20.51 -11.42 7.94
CA ALA A 199 -20.09 -10.43 8.94
C ALA A 199 -19.06 -9.43 8.34
N ILE A 200 -18.02 -9.94 7.64
CA ILE A 200 -17.03 -9.10 6.95
C ILE A 200 -17.73 -8.25 5.89
N TYR A 201 -18.54 -8.84 5.03
CA TYR A 201 -19.24 -8.11 3.98
C TYR A 201 -20.09 -6.96 4.54
N LYS A 202 -20.87 -7.21 5.59
CA LYS A 202 -21.68 -6.19 6.26
C LYS A 202 -20.84 -5.07 6.86
N GLN A 203 -19.76 -5.41 7.57
CA GLN A 203 -18.85 -4.44 8.17
C GLN A 203 -18.20 -3.55 7.12
N ILE A 204 -17.63 -4.15 6.07
CA ILE A 204 -16.92 -3.43 5.03
C ILE A 204 -17.88 -2.61 4.15
N SER A 205 -19.10 -3.09 3.90
CA SER A 205 -20.13 -2.29 3.22
C SER A 205 -20.49 -1.02 4.00
N GLY A 206 -20.51 -1.08 5.34
CA GLY A 206 -20.68 0.10 6.18
C GLY A 206 -19.54 1.12 6.00
N TRP A 207 -18.30 0.64 5.90
CA TRP A 207 -17.16 1.53 5.63
C TRP A 207 -17.23 2.19 4.25
N VAL A 208 -17.65 1.44 3.23
CA VAL A 208 -17.86 2.01 1.88
C VAL A 208 -18.90 3.12 1.91
N LEU A 209 -20.03 2.91 2.62
CA LEU A 209 -21.05 3.94 2.75
C LEU A 209 -20.51 5.21 3.44
N VAL A 210 -19.80 5.06 4.56
CA VAL A 210 -19.20 6.20 5.28
C VAL A 210 -18.19 6.92 4.39
N LEU A 211 -17.34 6.19 3.69
CA LEU A 211 -16.32 6.75 2.79
C LEU A 211 -16.96 7.52 1.62
N PHE A 212 -18.05 6.99 1.07
CA PHE A 212 -18.83 7.64 0.02
C PHE A 212 -19.47 8.95 0.53
N LEU A 213 -20.16 8.91 1.67
CA LEU A 213 -20.74 10.09 2.28
C LEU A 213 -19.69 11.16 2.60
N PHE A 214 -18.57 10.74 3.19
CA PHE A 214 -17.45 11.63 3.51
C PHE A 214 -16.87 12.27 2.24
N GLY A 215 -16.79 11.52 1.14
CA GLY A 215 -16.30 12.01 -0.15
C GLY A 215 -17.17 13.08 -0.79
N PHE A 216 -18.47 13.16 -0.46
CA PHE A 216 -19.36 14.25 -0.89
C PHE A 216 -19.34 15.43 0.08
N LEU A 217 -19.14 15.19 1.37
CA LEU A 217 -19.19 16.23 2.39
C LEU A 217 -17.89 17.04 2.49
N VAL A 218 -16.76 16.42 2.16
CA VAL A 218 -15.43 17.06 2.29
C VAL A 218 -14.91 17.46 0.89
N PRO A 219 -14.76 18.76 0.61
CA PRO A 219 -14.21 19.23 -0.65
C PRO A 219 -12.80 18.72 -0.90
N GLY A 220 -12.47 18.40 -2.15
CA GLY A 220 -11.14 17.95 -2.57
C GLY A 220 -10.91 16.45 -2.47
N ILE A 221 -11.88 15.68 -1.99
CA ILE A 221 -11.79 14.21 -2.01
C ILE A 221 -12.04 13.70 -3.44
N ASN A 222 -11.14 12.84 -3.90
CA ASN A 222 -11.23 12.20 -5.20
C ASN A 222 -12.11 10.95 -5.18
N ASN A 223 -13.42 11.12 -5.34
CA ASN A 223 -14.37 10.02 -5.36
C ASN A 223 -14.15 9.04 -6.54
N TRP A 224 -13.62 9.51 -7.67
CA TRP A 224 -13.27 8.64 -8.79
C TRP A 224 -12.12 7.70 -8.44
N GLY A 225 -11.11 8.21 -7.72
CA GLY A 225 -10.01 7.39 -7.22
C GLY A 225 -10.47 6.36 -6.19
N HIS A 226 -11.37 6.74 -5.30
CA HIS A 226 -11.96 5.84 -4.30
C HIS A 226 -12.81 4.75 -4.96
N GLY A 227 -13.77 5.13 -5.81
CA GLY A 227 -14.62 4.19 -6.54
C GLY A 227 -13.82 3.26 -7.45
N GLY A 228 -12.87 3.83 -8.20
CA GLY A 228 -11.94 3.06 -9.02
C GLY A 228 -11.09 2.09 -8.21
N GLY A 229 -10.58 2.52 -7.04
CA GLY A 229 -9.86 1.66 -6.12
C GLY A 229 -10.71 0.48 -5.66
N ILE A 230 -11.95 0.71 -5.20
CA ILE A 230 -12.87 -0.35 -4.78
C ILE A 230 -13.13 -1.34 -5.91
N VAL A 231 -13.45 -0.87 -7.10
CA VAL A 231 -13.70 -1.72 -8.28
C VAL A 231 -12.44 -2.51 -8.65
N GLY A 232 -11.28 -1.85 -8.71
CA GLY A 232 -10.00 -2.50 -8.95
C GLY A 232 -9.69 -3.58 -7.92
N GLY A 233 -9.97 -3.32 -6.64
CA GLY A 233 -9.81 -4.27 -5.56
C GLY A 233 -10.73 -5.49 -5.67
N ILE A 234 -11.99 -5.31 -6.07
CA ILE A 234 -12.92 -6.41 -6.35
C ILE A 234 -12.38 -7.28 -7.49
N ILE A 235 -12.00 -6.66 -8.60
CA ILE A 235 -11.49 -7.34 -9.79
C ILE A 235 -10.19 -8.11 -9.46
N LEU A 236 -9.21 -7.44 -8.84
CA LEU A 236 -7.96 -8.06 -8.45
C LEU A 236 -8.18 -9.16 -7.39
N GLY A 237 -9.07 -8.95 -6.43
CA GLY A 237 -9.44 -9.94 -5.42
C GLY A 237 -10.02 -11.22 -6.04
N TYR A 238 -10.82 -11.07 -7.10
CA TYR A 238 -11.34 -12.20 -7.87
C TYR A 238 -10.22 -12.96 -8.59
N PHE A 239 -9.36 -12.27 -9.35
CA PHE A 239 -8.31 -12.93 -10.15
C PHE A 239 -7.16 -13.50 -9.31
N LEU A 240 -6.76 -12.81 -8.27
CA LEU A 240 -5.68 -13.29 -7.38
C LEU A 240 -6.17 -14.41 -6.45
N GLY A 241 -7.46 -14.48 -6.17
CA GLY A 241 -8.03 -15.41 -5.19
C GLY A 241 -7.58 -15.11 -3.76
N TYR A 242 -8.09 -15.84 -2.79
CA TYR A 242 -7.74 -15.70 -1.37
C TYR A 242 -7.26 -17.04 -0.79
N GLN A 243 -6.65 -17.03 0.40
CA GLN A 243 -5.88 -18.16 0.94
C GLN A 243 -6.68 -19.47 1.09
N GLU A 244 -7.96 -19.39 1.45
CA GLU A 244 -8.84 -20.56 1.57
C GLU A 244 -9.11 -21.24 0.22
N ARG A 245 -9.12 -20.48 -0.89
CA ARG A 245 -9.30 -21.03 -2.26
C ARG A 245 -8.00 -21.47 -2.90
N THR A 246 -6.96 -20.67 -2.78
CA THR A 246 -5.69 -20.92 -3.48
C THR A 246 -4.54 -20.41 -2.62
N ARG A 247 -3.57 -21.27 -2.30
CA ARG A 247 -2.35 -20.83 -1.62
C ARG A 247 -1.51 -19.93 -2.52
N GLU A 248 -0.77 -18.97 -1.90
CA GLU A 248 0.17 -18.15 -2.64
C GLU A 248 1.22 -19.02 -3.36
N ASN A 249 1.36 -18.79 -4.66
CA ASN A 249 2.27 -19.51 -5.54
C ASN A 249 3.36 -18.58 -6.11
N LEU A 250 4.15 -19.08 -7.06
CA LEU A 250 5.24 -18.32 -7.67
C LEU A 250 4.73 -17.06 -8.40
N PHE A 251 3.57 -17.13 -9.05
CA PHE A 251 2.96 -15.97 -9.72
C PHE A 251 2.72 -14.81 -8.73
N HIS A 252 2.10 -15.08 -7.58
CA HIS A 252 1.84 -14.05 -6.56
C HIS A 252 3.13 -13.45 -6.02
N LYS A 253 4.18 -14.27 -5.82
CA LYS A 253 5.50 -13.81 -5.35
C LYS A 253 6.20 -12.95 -6.38
N SER A 254 6.16 -13.36 -7.66
CA SER A 254 6.75 -12.59 -8.76
C SER A 254 6.02 -11.27 -8.95
N LEU A 255 4.68 -11.29 -8.94
CA LEU A 255 3.85 -10.07 -9.03
C LEU A 255 4.17 -9.09 -7.89
N ALA A 256 4.24 -9.59 -6.65
CA ALA A 256 4.62 -8.76 -5.50
C ALA A 256 6.04 -8.21 -5.66
N GLY A 257 6.99 -9.03 -6.11
CA GLY A 257 8.37 -8.61 -6.38
C GLY A 257 8.42 -7.48 -7.41
N VAL A 258 7.70 -7.60 -8.52
CA VAL A 258 7.59 -6.55 -9.55
C VAL A 258 6.97 -5.28 -8.96
N CYS A 259 5.87 -5.38 -8.21
CA CYS A 259 5.23 -4.24 -7.56
C CYS A 259 6.18 -3.52 -6.59
N VAL A 260 6.94 -4.26 -5.79
CA VAL A 260 7.93 -3.67 -4.85
C VAL A 260 9.05 -2.96 -5.60
N VAL A 261 9.65 -3.62 -6.60
CA VAL A 261 10.73 -3.03 -7.40
C VAL A 261 10.25 -1.77 -8.12
N LEU A 262 9.07 -1.83 -8.75
CA LEU A 262 8.46 -0.68 -9.42
C LEU A 262 8.23 0.47 -8.43
N THR A 263 7.66 0.19 -7.26
CA THR A 263 7.40 1.21 -6.23
C THR A 263 8.71 1.86 -5.77
N VAL A 264 9.71 1.05 -5.40
CA VAL A 264 11.02 1.58 -4.92
C VAL A 264 11.70 2.40 -6.01
N ALA A 265 11.73 1.91 -7.26
CA ALA A 265 12.34 2.62 -8.37
C ALA A 265 11.64 3.96 -8.66
N VAL A 266 10.30 3.97 -8.64
CA VAL A 266 9.51 5.20 -8.87
C VAL A 266 9.68 6.20 -7.73
N LEU A 267 9.66 5.76 -6.47
CA LEU A 267 9.86 6.68 -5.33
C LEU A 267 11.29 7.22 -5.30
N ALA A 268 12.30 6.40 -5.58
CA ALA A 268 13.68 6.85 -5.71
C ALA A 268 13.82 7.88 -6.84
N TRP A 269 13.25 7.61 -8.02
CA TRP A 269 13.22 8.55 -9.14
C TRP A 269 12.53 9.86 -8.76
N ALA A 270 11.36 9.79 -8.11
CA ALA A 270 10.62 10.96 -7.65
C ALA A 270 11.44 11.84 -6.72
N ILE A 271 12.15 11.24 -5.75
CA ILE A 271 12.99 11.98 -4.81
C ILE A 271 14.20 12.57 -5.54
N LEU A 272 14.96 11.77 -6.29
CA LEU A 272 16.18 12.21 -6.96
C LEU A 272 15.91 13.31 -7.98
N SER A 273 14.89 13.14 -8.83
CA SER A 273 14.50 14.16 -9.80
C SER A 273 14.02 15.45 -9.12
N SER A 274 13.25 15.33 -8.04
CA SER A 274 12.79 16.49 -7.29
C SER A 274 13.93 17.28 -6.64
N VAL A 275 14.92 16.59 -6.06
CA VAL A 275 16.11 17.21 -5.49
C VAL A 275 16.92 17.90 -6.59
N TYR A 276 17.12 17.23 -7.74
CA TYR A 276 17.83 17.81 -8.87
C TYR A 276 17.17 19.12 -9.32
N TYR A 277 15.88 19.11 -9.67
CA TYR A 277 15.17 20.30 -10.13
C TYR A 277 14.99 21.40 -9.07
N ARG A 278 15.08 21.06 -7.79
CA ARG A 278 14.93 22.05 -6.71
C ARG A 278 16.21 22.76 -6.34
N PHE A 279 17.36 22.07 -6.43
CA PHE A 279 18.63 22.55 -5.87
C PHE A 279 19.77 22.66 -6.89
N LEU A 280 19.68 22.01 -8.06
CA LEU A 280 20.76 21.92 -9.04
C LEU A 280 20.34 22.38 -10.46
N GLY A 281 19.05 22.40 -10.78
CA GLY A 281 18.43 22.88 -12.02
C GLY A 281 17.68 24.16 -11.75
#